data_a18dbf193c24afed9d897d455a8d8460
#
_entry.id   a18dbf193c24afed9d897d455a8d8460
#
_cell.length_a   1.000
_cell.length_b   1.000
_cell.length_c   1.000
_cell.angle_alpha   90.00
_cell.angle_beta   90.00
_cell.angle_gamma   90.00
#
_symmetry.space_group_name_H-M   'P 1'
#
loop_
_entity.id
_entity.type
_entity.pdbx_description
1 polymer ?
#
loop_
_entity_poly.entity_id
_entity_poly.type
_entity_poly.pdbx_seq_one_letter_code
_entity_poly.pdbx_strand_id
1 'polypeptide(L)'
;VPFADRLILFSARTQFVLQGEAILSPLTASITQATNYDVSTTVNPALAGNVLFFAFNRGGFSGVREFYKVSETAINFEAMEASSHAPKYIPGTVREMTVSTHEDLLAVLSSKEAAAGRYEATSDVYMYKYFTTEKGRVQSAWFRVSFSNCEVINIHFIGQSLYLIMKRGSKTFLERMDIQTGLVDEGSTYVTTVDRRTKITGQSGFTLTLPYDVVGGDTMQVVSSDGEIMTIKTTGTNTIELYEEFTASESFYVGIPYTMRYQLSEPVLKRPKPEGGYEMIAAGRHQLRYMTVVYDNTAHFTIKVTPEVGGVEGTPIEYPFSGRFLNAGAYLGNTPAATGDFRFPVFSQSDSIKIEILNDSPLPSNIQSIEFEALYSVRSQPRYS
;
A
#
# COMPACT_ATOMS: atom_id res chain seq x y z
N VAL A 1 4.61 -2.98 27.20
CA VAL A 1 3.40 -2.56 26.49
C VAL A 1 2.18 -3.10 27.23
N PRO A 2 1.19 -2.27 27.63
CA PRO A 2 -0.07 -2.77 28.16
C PRO A 2 -0.84 -3.50 27.06
N PHE A 3 -1.32 -4.71 27.36
CA PHE A 3 -2.04 -5.57 26.41
C PHE A 3 -2.88 -6.60 27.15
N ALA A 4 -4.18 -6.71 26.81
CA ALA A 4 -5.11 -7.69 27.37
C ALA A 4 -5.08 -7.73 28.92
N ASP A 5 -5.26 -6.56 29.56
CA ASP A 5 -5.24 -6.34 31.02
C ASP A 5 -3.93 -6.69 31.74
N ARG A 6 -2.84 -6.78 30.97
CA ARG A 6 -1.50 -7.15 31.49
C ARG A 6 -0.44 -6.24 30.91
N LEU A 7 0.75 -6.28 31.49
CA LEU A 7 1.91 -5.63 30.95
C LEU A 7 2.83 -6.68 30.32
N ILE A 8 3.00 -6.60 28.99
CA ILE A 8 3.91 -7.46 28.25
C ILE A 8 5.28 -6.78 28.15
N LEU A 9 6.32 -7.49 28.54
CA LEU A 9 7.70 -7.06 28.45
C LEU A 9 8.36 -7.82 27.31
N PHE A 10 8.92 -7.10 26.36
CA PHE A 10 9.65 -7.65 25.22
C PHE A 10 11.15 -7.58 25.47
N SER A 11 11.83 -8.72 25.43
CA SER A 11 13.27 -8.79 25.31
C SER A 11 13.65 -9.32 23.94
N ALA A 12 14.94 -9.38 23.62
CA ALA A 12 15.41 -9.78 22.30
C ALA A 12 14.94 -11.16 21.83
N ARG A 13 14.65 -12.09 22.77
CA ARG A 13 14.27 -13.47 22.44
C ARG A 13 13.13 -14.03 23.28
N THR A 14 12.60 -13.26 24.21
CA THR A 14 11.59 -13.76 25.16
C THR A 14 10.62 -12.66 25.48
N GLN A 15 9.35 -13.02 25.56
CA GLN A 15 8.27 -12.14 26.02
C GLN A 15 7.84 -12.60 27.40
N PHE A 16 7.71 -11.64 28.30
CA PHE A 16 7.27 -11.88 29.69
C PHE A 16 5.94 -11.17 29.94
N VAL A 17 5.13 -11.77 30.78
CA VAL A 17 3.93 -11.15 31.33
C VAL A 17 4.24 -10.70 32.74
N LEU A 18 4.10 -9.39 32.99
CA LEU A 18 4.05 -8.85 34.32
C LEU A 18 2.59 -8.79 34.75
N GLN A 19 2.27 -9.46 35.82
CA GLN A 19 0.93 -9.50 36.41
C GLN A 19 1.02 -9.29 37.90
N GLY A 20 -0.05 -8.76 38.50
CA GLY A 20 -0.26 -8.67 39.93
C GLY A 20 -1.62 -9.25 40.27
N GLU A 21 -1.94 -9.31 41.53
CA GLU A 21 -3.32 -9.52 42.00
C GLU A 21 -4.18 -8.27 41.68
N ALA A 22 -5.15 -7.92 42.48
CA ALA A 22 -6.01 -6.75 42.24
C ALA A 22 -5.26 -5.40 42.15
N ILE A 23 -4.08 -5.29 42.75
CA ILE A 23 -3.21 -4.12 42.72
C ILE A 23 -1.79 -4.59 42.43
N LEU A 24 -1.14 -3.99 41.42
CA LEU A 24 0.27 -4.23 41.14
C LEU A 24 1.13 -3.55 42.21
N SER A 25 1.75 -4.33 43.08
CA SER A 25 2.66 -3.86 44.11
C SER A 25 3.97 -4.64 44.08
N PRO A 26 5.05 -4.17 44.70
CA PRO A 26 6.31 -4.91 44.77
C PRO A 26 6.18 -6.30 45.42
N LEU A 27 5.16 -6.50 46.26
CA LEU A 27 4.90 -7.77 46.95
C LEU A 27 4.02 -8.74 46.12
N THR A 28 3.20 -8.23 45.19
CA THR A 28 2.24 -9.01 44.42
C THR A 28 2.66 -9.13 42.97
N ALA A 29 3.65 -8.38 42.52
CA ALA A 29 4.17 -8.43 41.17
C ALA A 29 4.87 -9.77 40.87
N SER A 30 4.38 -10.47 39.85
CA SER A 30 5.05 -11.67 39.32
C SER A 30 5.37 -11.50 37.83
N ILE A 31 6.55 -11.96 37.44
CA ILE A 31 6.98 -11.98 36.05
C ILE A 31 7.04 -13.43 35.61
N THR A 32 6.24 -13.79 34.62
CA THR A 32 6.21 -15.11 34.05
C THR A 32 6.58 -15.06 32.57
N GLN A 33 7.30 -16.06 32.08
CA GLN A 33 7.59 -16.20 30.66
C GLN A 33 6.31 -16.57 29.92
N ALA A 34 6.02 -15.85 28.84
CA ALA A 34 4.87 -16.08 27.97
C ALA A 34 5.25 -16.83 26.70
N THR A 35 6.21 -16.30 25.95
CA THR A 35 6.61 -16.84 24.64
C THR A 35 8.10 -16.61 24.40
N ASN A 36 8.65 -17.30 23.38
CA ASN A 36 10.05 -17.21 22.97
C ASN A 36 10.14 -16.88 21.48
N TYR A 37 9.98 -15.61 21.14
CA TYR A 37 10.16 -15.11 19.78
C TYR A 37 11.27 -14.09 19.72
N ASP A 38 12.05 -14.12 18.62
CA ASP A 38 13.01 -13.06 18.34
C ASP A 38 12.30 -11.74 18.09
N VAL A 39 12.80 -10.66 18.68
CA VAL A 39 12.25 -9.30 18.61
C VAL A 39 13.35 -8.32 18.27
N SER A 40 13.08 -7.38 17.40
CA SER A 40 13.90 -6.19 17.20
C SER A 40 13.66 -5.21 18.35
N THR A 41 14.66 -4.99 19.17
CA THR A 41 14.58 -4.06 20.32
C THR A 41 14.79 -2.59 19.92
N THR A 42 14.99 -2.32 18.63
CA THR A 42 15.20 -0.96 18.09
C THR A 42 13.88 -0.19 17.90
N VAL A 43 12.75 -0.91 17.89
CA VAL A 43 11.42 -0.34 17.65
C VAL A 43 10.43 -0.85 18.70
N ASN A 44 9.55 0.02 19.13
CA ASN A 44 8.49 -0.35 20.07
C ASN A 44 7.40 -1.18 19.35
N PRO A 45 6.84 -2.19 20.01
CA PRO A 45 5.65 -2.87 19.51
C PRO A 45 4.47 -1.91 19.38
N ALA A 46 3.66 -2.09 18.35
CA ALA A 46 2.50 -1.27 18.05
C ALA A 46 1.21 -2.01 18.42
N LEU A 47 0.36 -1.38 19.25
CA LEU A 47 -0.90 -1.96 19.72
C LEU A 47 -2.04 -1.63 18.76
N ALA A 48 -2.75 -2.65 18.31
CA ALA A 48 -3.89 -2.58 17.40
C ALA A 48 -5.09 -3.33 18.00
N GLY A 49 -5.80 -2.71 18.92
CA GLY A 49 -6.92 -3.36 19.60
C GLY A 49 -6.49 -4.65 20.34
N ASN A 50 -6.93 -5.79 19.84
CA ASN A 50 -6.64 -7.11 20.41
C ASN A 50 -5.39 -7.78 19.81
N VAL A 51 -4.60 -7.07 19.03
CA VAL A 51 -3.37 -7.56 18.41
C VAL A 51 -2.24 -6.58 18.71
N LEU A 52 -1.05 -7.11 18.95
CA LEU A 52 0.15 -6.33 19.15
C LEU A 52 1.16 -6.73 18.08
N PHE A 53 1.56 -5.78 17.26
CA PHE A 53 2.57 -5.98 16.23
C PHE A 53 3.96 -5.75 16.78
N PHE A 54 4.89 -6.62 16.47
CA PHE A 54 6.31 -6.43 16.77
C PHE A 54 7.20 -6.89 15.62
N ALA A 55 8.32 -6.19 15.44
CA ALA A 55 9.28 -6.50 14.40
C ALA A 55 10.34 -7.49 14.88
N PHE A 56 10.92 -8.24 13.94
CA PHE A 56 12.10 -9.06 14.15
C PHE A 56 13.01 -9.00 12.92
N ASN A 57 14.30 -9.25 13.13
CA ASN A 57 15.30 -9.19 12.07
C ASN A 57 15.53 -10.58 11.45
N ARG A 58 15.68 -10.61 10.12
CA ARG A 58 15.95 -11.82 9.33
C ARG A 58 17.11 -11.52 8.36
N GLY A 59 18.32 -11.51 8.85
CA GLY A 59 19.50 -11.13 8.06
C GLY A 59 19.40 -9.70 7.53
N GLY A 60 19.43 -9.51 6.21
CA GLY A 60 19.29 -8.20 5.57
C GLY A 60 17.84 -7.71 5.42
N PHE A 61 16.87 -8.38 6.03
CA PHE A 61 15.43 -8.09 5.97
C PHE A 61 14.81 -8.13 7.36
N SER A 62 13.63 -7.57 7.50
CA SER A 62 12.83 -7.66 8.71
C SER A 62 11.49 -8.33 8.42
N GLY A 63 10.91 -8.90 9.47
CA GLY A 63 9.55 -9.38 9.47
C GLY A 63 8.74 -8.76 10.59
N VAL A 64 7.42 -8.89 10.49
CA VAL A 64 6.47 -8.44 11.50
C VAL A 64 5.66 -9.64 11.99
N ARG A 65 5.47 -9.72 13.30
CA ARG A 65 4.59 -10.71 13.95
C ARG A 65 3.42 -10.03 14.61
N GLU A 66 2.30 -10.74 14.58
CA GLU A 66 1.07 -10.42 15.30
C GLU A 66 1.06 -11.25 16.58
N PHE A 67 1.09 -10.60 17.71
CA PHE A 67 0.99 -11.21 19.03
C PHE A 67 -0.43 -11.06 19.54
N TYR A 68 -1.05 -12.16 19.93
CA TYR A 68 -2.45 -12.19 20.36
C TYR A 68 -2.67 -13.20 21.50
N LYS A 69 -3.75 -13.00 22.21
CA LYS A 69 -4.21 -13.92 23.27
C LYS A 69 -5.05 -15.02 22.65
N VAL A 70 -4.69 -16.27 22.91
CA VAL A 70 -5.35 -17.46 22.30
C VAL A 70 -6.70 -17.76 22.96
N SER A 71 -6.83 -17.48 24.26
CA SER A 71 -8.04 -17.81 25.05
C SER A 71 -8.31 -16.74 26.10
N GLU A 72 -9.56 -16.42 26.32
CA GLU A 72 -9.99 -15.50 27.37
C GLU A 72 -9.68 -16.00 28.79
N THR A 73 -9.68 -17.31 28.96
CA THR A 73 -9.52 -17.96 30.29
C THR A 73 -8.09 -18.37 30.62
N ALA A 74 -7.23 -18.53 29.60
CA ALA A 74 -5.84 -18.96 29.77
C ALA A 74 -4.84 -17.83 29.54
N ILE A 75 -3.68 -17.89 30.21
CA ILE A 75 -2.55 -16.97 29.99
C ILE A 75 -1.69 -17.51 28.82
N ASN A 76 -2.35 -17.77 27.70
CA ASN A 76 -1.66 -18.27 26.52
C ASN A 76 -1.62 -17.21 25.44
N PHE A 77 -0.42 -16.85 25.05
CA PHE A 77 -0.15 -15.95 23.94
C PHE A 77 0.56 -16.70 22.82
N GLU A 78 0.27 -16.30 21.62
CA GLU A 78 0.95 -16.79 20.42
C GLU A 78 1.33 -15.62 19.52
N ALA A 79 2.26 -15.87 18.59
CA ALA A 79 2.58 -14.90 17.57
C ALA A 79 2.62 -15.56 16.20
N MET A 80 1.85 -14.99 15.28
CA MET A 80 1.82 -15.39 13.88
C MET A 80 2.61 -14.40 13.04
N GLU A 81 3.38 -14.86 12.08
CA GLU A 81 4.13 -13.98 11.18
C GLU A 81 3.23 -13.41 10.09
N ALA A 82 2.96 -12.10 10.14
CA ALA A 82 2.18 -11.37 9.16
C ALA A 82 2.90 -11.20 7.81
N SER A 83 4.23 -11.30 7.80
CA SER A 83 5.08 -11.18 6.60
C SER A 83 5.55 -12.50 6.01
N SER A 84 5.02 -13.63 6.47
CA SER A 84 5.50 -14.98 6.08
C SER A 84 5.42 -15.26 4.57
N HIS A 85 4.40 -14.74 3.89
CA HIS A 85 4.21 -14.87 2.45
C HIS A 85 5.15 -13.99 1.61
N ALA A 86 5.79 -12.99 2.23
CA ALA A 86 6.70 -12.06 1.58
C ALA A 86 7.96 -11.80 2.45
N PRO A 87 8.80 -12.81 2.72
CA PRO A 87 9.85 -12.75 3.74
C PRO A 87 10.99 -11.78 3.44
N LYS A 88 11.10 -11.31 2.20
CA LYS A 88 12.11 -10.34 1.73
C LYS A 88 11.49 -8.98 1.36
N TYR A 89 10.27 -8.73 1.80
CA TYR A 89 9.55 -7.52 1.39
C TYR A 89 10.02 -6.26 2.11
N ILE A 90 10.37 -6.38 3.41
CA ILE A 90 10.81 -5.27 4.25
C ILE A 90 12.34 -5.32 4.36
N PRO A 91 13.11 -4.50 3.61
CA PRO A 91 14.57 -4.52 3.65
C PRO A 91 15.12 -3.83 4.90
N GLY A 92 16.24 -4.29 5.37
CA GLY A 92 16.96 -3.68 6.49
C GLY A 92 16.31 -3.93 7.84
N THR A 93 16.42 -2.94 8.73
CA THR A 93 15.89 -2.98 10.11
C THR A 93 14.73 -2.01 10.26
N VAL A 94 13.68 -2.45 10.94
CA VAL A 94 12.54 -1.60 11.25
C VAL A 94 12.94 -0.54 12.28
N ARG A 95 12.65 0.72 11.96
CA ARG A 95 12.96 1.90 12.77
C ARG A 95 11.76 2.44 13.51
N GLU A 96 10.58 2.38 12.86
CA GLU A 96 9.34 2.88 13.41
C GLU A 96 8.18 2.01 12.94
N MET A 97 7.18 1.83 13.81
CA MET A 97 5.91 1.19 13.49
C MET A 97 4.77 1.96 14.13
N THR A 98 3.70 2.14 13.38
CA THR A 98 2.50 2.82 13.87
C THR A 98 1.26 2.19 13.27
N VAL A 99 0.14 2.23 13.99
CA VAL A 99 -1.11 1.58 13.60
C VAL A 99 -2.25 2.57 13.59
N SER A 100 -3.10 2.49 12.58
CA SER A 100 -4.44 3.04 12.58
C SER A 100 -5.45 1.93 12.83
N THR A 101 -6.12 1.97 13.96
CA THR A 101 -7.18 1.01 14.32
C THR A 101 -8.50 1.31 13.61
N HIS A 102 -8.66 2.51 13.05
CA HIS A 102 -9.84 2.88 12.28
C HIS A 102 -9.81 2.29 10.88
N GLU A 103 -8.60 2.19 10.32
CA GLU A 103 -8.40 1.73 8.94
C GLU A 103 -7.80 0.31 8.89
N ASP A 104 -7.59 -0.35 10.03
CA ASP A 104 -6.92 -1.66 10.12
C ASP A 104 -5.62 -1.68 9.30
N LEU A 105 -4.75 -0.71 9.58
CA LEU A 105 -3.55 -0.46 8.81
C LEU A 105 -2.34 -0.27 9.72
N LEU A 106 -1.29 -1.06 9.49
CA LEU A 106 0.02 -0.89 10.10
C LEU A 106 0.97 -0.24 9.09
N ALA A 107 1.66 0.82 9.49
CA ALA A 107 2.75 1.42 8.74
C ALA A 107 4.09 1.10 9.38
N VAL A 108 5.08 0.76 8.57
CA VAL A 108 6.42 0.33 8.96
C VAL A 108 7.45 1.14 8.19
N LEU A 109 8.32 1.83 8.91
CA LEU A 109 9.49 2.50 8.36
C LEU A 109 10.71 1.61 8.60
N SER A 110 11.41 1.23 7.54
CA SER A 110 12.61 0.42 7.62
C SER A 110 13.74 1.01 6.78
N SER A 111 14.98 0.75 7.19
CA SER A 111 16.17 1.18 6.46
C SER A 111 17.28 0.15 6.61
N LYS A 112 18.16 0.08 5.62
CA LYS A 112 19.41 -0.66 5.77
C LYS A 112 20.33 0.07 6.73
N GLU A 113 21.09 -0.67 7.48
CA GLU A 113 22.13 -0.13 8.34
C GLU A 113 23.40 0.13 7.51
N ALA A 114 23.83 1.39 7.45
CA ALA A 114 25.03 1.81 6.73
C ALA A 114 26.30 1.65 7.57
N ALA A 115 26.20 1.89 8.88
CA ALA A 115 27.23 1.68 9.89
C ALA A 115 26.56 1.54 11.27
N ALA A 116 27.28 1.10 12.28
CA ALA A 116 26.73 0.88 13.62
C ALA A 116 25.91 2.09 14.12
N GLY A 117 24.60 1.89 14.27
CA GLY A 117 23.64 2.90 14.69
C GLY A 117 23.32 3.99 13.67
N ARG A 118 23.78 3.86 12.42
CA ARG A 118 23.43 4.76 11.31
C ARG A 118 22.66 3.99 10.25
N TYR A 119 21.61 4.60 9.75
CA TYR A 119 20.73 4.03 8.75
C TYR A 119 20.85 4.78 7.42
N GLU A 120 20.71 4.06 6.32
CA GLU A 120 20.58 4.66 4.99
C GLU A 120 19.28 5.47 4.92
N ALA A 121 19.30 6.55 4.13
CA ALA A 121 18.09 7.29 3.82
C ALA A 121 17.08 6.37 3.11
N THR A 122 15.82 6.48 3.47
CA THR A 122 14.74 5.73 2.83
C THR A 122 13.61 6.67 2.42
N SER A 123 13.05 6.42 1.25
CA SER A 123 11.85 7.09 0.75
C SER A 123 10.63 6.17 0.80
N ASP A 124 10.77 4.95 1.32
CA ASP A 124 9.76 3.91 1.30
C ASP A 124 9.11 3.72 2.67
N VAL A 125 7.80 3.61 2.68
CA VAL A 125 6.99 3.18 3.83
C VAL A 125 6.25 1.91 3.45
N TYR A 126 6.36 0.87 4.27
CA TYR A 126 5.71 -0.41 4.06
C TYR A 126 4.40 -0.43 4.85
N MET A 127 3.32 -0.77 4.17
CA MET A 127 1.98 -0.74 4.71
C MET A 127 1.39 -2.15 4.73
N TYR A 128 0.73 -2.50 5.82
CA TYR A 128 0.05 -3.77 5.97
C TYR A 128 -1.43 -3.54 6.26
N LYS A 129 -2.29 -3.85 5.29
CA LYS A 129 -3.75 -3.83 5.44
C LYS A 129 -4.21 -5.19 5.92
N TYR A 130 -4.98 -5.21 7.01
CA TYR A 130 -5.53 -6.41 7.57
C TYR A 130 -7.02 -6.23 7.86
N PHE A 131 -7.75 -7.31 7.78
CA PHE A 131 -9.15 -7.33 8.20
C PHE A 131 -9.47 -8.71 8.78
N THR A 132 -10.03 -8.73 9.98
CA THR A 132 -10.36 -9.96 10.71
C THR A 132 -11.84 -9.97 11.03
N THR A 133 -12.51 -11.07 10.75
CA THR A 133 -13.88 -11.35 11.14
C THR A 133 -13.90 -12.44 12.22
N GLU A 134 -15.06 -12.75 12.78
CA GLU A 134 -15.24 -13.86 13.71
C GLU A 134 -14.78 -15.21 13.14
N LYS A 135 -14.82 -15.36 11.80
CA LYS A 135 -14.38 -16.57 11.08
C LYS A 135 -12.89 -16.63 10.79
N GLY A 136 -12.13 -15.58 11.16
CA GLY A 136 -10.70 -15.47 10.94
C GLY A 136 -10.29 -14.29 10.06
N ARG A 137 -9.01 -14.31 9.64
CA ARG A 137 -8.41 -13.27 8.81
C ARG A 137 -8.95 -13.36 7.37
N VAL A 138 -9.64 -12.29 6.92
CA VAL A 138 -10.20 -12.18 5.57
C VAL A 138 -9.23 -11.47 4.63
N GLN A 139 -8.56 -10.43 5.12
CA GLN A 139 -7.59 -9.66 4.34
C GLN A 139 -6.24 -9.60 5.05
N SER A 140 -5.18 -9.77 4.29
CA SER A 140 -3.79 -9.71 4.75
C SER A 140 -2.93 -9.33 3.53
N ALA A 141 -2.61 -8.04 3.39
CA ALA A 141 -1.93 -7.54 2.20
C ALA A 141 -0.86 -6.51 2.56
N TRP A 142 0.35 -6.71 2.06
CA TRP A 142 1.43 -5.74 2.13
C TRP A 142 1.50 -4.93 0.85
N PHE A 143 1.70 -3.63 0.98
CA PHE A 143 2.02 -2.74 -0.12
C PHE A 143 3.06 -1.70 0.32
N ARG A 144 3.63 -1.01 -0.64
CA ARG A 144 4.68 -0.02 -0.41
C ARG A 144 4.25 1.32 -0.98
N VAL A 145 4.47 2.37 -0.22
CA VAL A 145 4.37 3.76 -0.66
C VAL A 145 5.79 4.31 -0.79
N SER A 146 6.14 4.78 -1.97
CA SER A 146 7.45 5.35 -2.28
C SER A 146 7.29 6.83 -2.64
N PHE A 147 8.07 7.68 -2.00
CA PHE A 147 8.04 9.13 -2.22
C PHE A 147 9.24 9.57 -3.05
N SER A 148 9.03 10.51 -3.98
CA SER A 148 10.10 11.03 -4.83
C SER A 148 10.94 12.08 -4.11
N ASN A 149 12.24 12.10 -4.38
CA ASN A 149 13.21 13.14 -3.94
C ASN A 149 13.13 13.50 -2.45
N CYS A 150 12.96 12.51 -1.58
CA CYS A 150 12.88 12.74 -0.15
C CYS A 150 13.50 11.62 0.69
N GLU A 151 13.69 11.91 1.96
CA GLU A 151 13.98 10.95 3.01
C GLU A 151 12.87 10.97 4.04
N VAL A 152 12.25 9.83 4.33
CA VAL A 152 11.29 9.68 5.42
C VAL A 152 12.07 9.46 6.72
N ILE A 153 11.94 10.40 7.64
CA ILE A 153 12.64 10.39 8.93
C ILE A 153 11.83 9.64 9.97
N ASN A 154 10.53 9.92 10.04
CA ASN A 154 9.62 9.33 11.03
C ASN A 154 8.20 9.27 10.49
N ILE A 155 7.39 8.35 11.05
CA ILE A 155 5.98 8.14 10.70
C ILE A 155 5.14 7.96 11.95
N HIS A 156 3.92 8.52 11.97
CA HIS A 156 2.98 8.27 13.06
C HIS A 156 1.53 8.45 12.63
N PHE A 157 0.66 7.51 13.02
CA PHE A 157 -0.79 7.64 12.82
C PHE A 157 -1.41 8.50 13.92
N ILE A 158 -2.24 9.45 13.51
CA ILE A 158 -3.15 10.19 14.38
C ILE A 158 -4.54 10.03 13.78
N GLY A 159 -5.35 9.19 14.39
CA GLY A 159 -6.65 8.81 13.86
C GLY A 159 -6.54 8.07 12.52
N GLN A 160 -7.10 8.65 11.47
CA GLN A 160 -7.13 8.10 10.11
C GLN A 160 -6.05 8.67 9.18
N SER A 161 -5.20 9.57 9.70
CA SER A 161 -4.16 10.22 8.92
C SER A 161 -2.78 9.74 9.35
N LEU A 162 -1.91 9.42 8.37
CA LEU A 162 -0.50 9.15 8.60
C LEU A 162 0.28 10.47 8.48
N TYR A 163 0.94 10.86 9.56
CA TYR A 163 1.86 11.98 9.59
C TYR A 163 3.28 11.50 9.34
N LEU A 164 3.97 12.21 8.45
CA LEU A 164 5.34 11.87 8.04
C LEU A 164 6.24 13.08 8.28
N ILE A 165 7.37 12.86 8.93
CA ILE A 165 8.45 13.83 8.95
C ILE A 165 9.36 13.50 7.78
N MET A 166 9.40 14.39 6.79
CA MET A 166 10.09 14.18 5.53
C MET A 166 11.15 15.25 5.29
N LYS A 167 12.33 14.81 4.91
CA LYS A 167 13.40 15.71 4.47
C LYS A 167 13.41 15.77 2.95
N ARG A 168 13.22 16.97 2.42
CA ARG A 168 13.26 17.27 0.98
C ARG A 168 14.36 18.31 0.74
N GLY A 169 15.41 17.93 0.04
CA GLY A 169 16.61 18.77 -0.09
C GLY A 169 17.23 19.10 1.26
N SER A 170 17.35 20.36 1.60
CA SER A 170 17.88 20.86 2.87
C SER A 170 16.82 21.16 3.93
N LYS A 171 15.54 21.04 3.60
CA LYS A 171 14.42 21.37 4.49
C LYS A 171 13.71 20.13 5.00
N THR A 172 13.15 20.24 6.20
CA THR A 172 12.31 19.19 6.82
C THR A 172 10.87 19.69 6.87
N PHE A 173 9.94 18.82 6.49
CA PHE A 173 8.51 19.10 6.43
C PHE A 173 7.75 18.08 7.29
N LEU A 174 6.64 18.51 7.85
CA LEU A 174 5.60 17.66 8.38
C LEU A 174 4.53 17.51 7.31
N GLU A 175 4.42 16.33 6.72
CA GLU A 175 3.44 16.01 5.69
C GLU A 175 2.36 15.09 6.26
N ARG A 176 1.15 15.15 5.71
CA ARG A 176 0.01 14.35 6.14
C ARG A 176 -0.54 13.57 4.95
N MET A 177 -0.71 12.28 5.11
CA MET A 177 -1.39 11.40 4.17
C MET A 177 -2.72 10.96 4.77
N ASP A 178 -3.83 11.40 4.20
CA ASP A 178 -5.17 10.97 4.57
C ASP A 178 -5.50 9.65 3.86
N ILE A 179 -5.89 8.63 4.64
CA ILE A 179 -6.13 7.26 4.14
C ILE A 179 -7.60 6.89 4.32
N GLN A 180 -8.39 7.81 4.81
CA GLN A 180 -9.81 7.61 5.08
C GLN A 180 -10.56 7.18 3.83
N THR A 181 -11.41 6.17 3.96
CA THR A 181 -12.32 5.73 2.90
C THR A 181 -13.38 6.81 2.62
N GLY A 182 -13.69 7.02 1.33
CA GLY A 182 -14.74 7.95 0.92
C GLY A 182 -14.32 9.43 0.89
N LEU A 183 -13.02 9.73 0.95
CA LEU A 183 -12.53 11.08 0.70
C LEU A 183 -12.90 11.50 -0.73
N VAL A 184 -13.37 12.74 -0.85
CA VAL A 184 -13.65 13.38 -2.14
C VAL A 184 -13.19 14.83 -2.10
N ASP A 185 -12.82 15.38 -3.24
CA ASP A 185 -12.53 16.79 -3.37
C ASP A 185 -13.82 17.60 -3.39
N GLU A 186 -13.76 18.84 -2.94
CA GLU A 186 -14.91 19.74 -2.93
C GLU A 186 -15.45 19.95 -4.35
N GLY A 187 -16.73 19.62 -4.56
CA GLY A 187 -17.38 19.69 -5.86
C GLY A 187 -17.06 18.51 -6.80
N SER A 188 -16.34 17.49 -6.33
CA SER A 188 -15.98 16.31 -7.10
C SER A 188 -16.55 15.03 -6.49
N THR A 189 -16.52 13.94 -7.24
CA THR A 189 -16.87 12.58 -6.79
C THR A 189 -15.63 11.74 -6.43
N TYR A 190 -14.44 12.32 -6.55
CA TYR A 190 -13.15 11.64 -6.30
C TYR A 190 -12.12 12.59 -5.70
N VAL A 191 -10.97 12.05 -5.32
CA VAL A 191 -9.78 12.82 -4.90
C VAL A 191 -8.80 12.86 -6.06
N THR A 192 -8.27 14.06 -6.36
CA THR A 192 -7.14 14.22 -7.27
C THR A 192 -5.88 13.62 -6.63
N THR A 193 -5.30 12.60 -7.25
CA THR A 193 -4.20 11.82 -6.68
C THR A 193 -2.83 12.32 -7.14
N VAL A 194 -2.25 13.22 -6.34
CA VAL A 194 -0.86 13.69 -6.49
C VAL A 194 -0.17 13.71 -5.13
N ASP A 195 1.13 13.45 -5.09
CA ASP A 195 1.92 13.54 -3.87
C ASP A 195 2.21 15.01 -3.53
N ARG A 196 2.38 15.31 -2.23
CA ARG A 196 2.61 16.69 -1.73
C ARG A 196 1.54 17.67 -2.23
N ARG A 197 0.32 17.20 -2.25
CA ARG A 197 -0.84 17.90 -2.81
C ARG A 197 -1.15 19.18 -2.06
N THR A 198 -1.38 20.25 -2.81
CA THR A 198 -1.96 21.50 -2.29
C THR A 198 -3.08 22.00 -3.18
N LYS A 199 -4.14 22.54 -2.56
CA LYS A 199 -5.23 23.22 -3.27
C LYS A 199 -4.90 24.71 -3.35
N ILE A 200 -4.95 25.28 -4.53
CA ILE A 200 -4.74 26.71 -4.80
C ILE A 200 -6.05 27.31 -5.28
N THR A 201 -6.45 28.40 -4.67
CA THR A 201 -7.68 29.14 -4.97
C THR A 201 -7.42 30.65 -4.92
N GLY A 202 -8.28 31.44 -5.58
CA GLY A 202 -8.25 32.90 -5.46
C GLY A 202 -7.07 33.59 -6.14
N GLN A 203 -6.35 32.88 -7.02
CA GLN A 203 -5.27 33.46 -7.84
C GLN A 203 -5.76 33.67 -9.27
N SER A 204 -5.12 34.57 -10.04
CA SER A 204 -5.47 34.83 -11.43
C SER A 204 -4.21 35.18 -12.25
N GLY A 205 -4.29 35.01 -13.57
CA GLY A 205 -3.20 35.26 -14.51
C GLY A 205 -2.62 33.95 -15.04
N PHE A 206 -1.31 33.88 -15.18
CA PHE A 206 -0.58 32.74 -15.72
C PHE A 206 0.25 31.99 -14.66
N THR A 207 0.40 32.58 -13.45
CA THR A 207 1.35 32.10 -12.45
C THR A 207 0.63 31.71 -11.17
N LEU A 208 0.76 30.44 -10.77
CA LEU A 208 0.33 29.91 -9.49
C LEU A 208 1.47 30.05 -8.48
N THR A 209 1.16 30.55 -7.28
CA THR A 209 2.09 30.64 -6.15
C THR A 209 1.80 29.50 -5.16
N LEU A 210 2.80 28.70 -4.88
CA LEU A 210 2.74 27.57 -3.95
C LEU A 210 3.06 28.01 -2.52
N PRO A 211 2.49 27.36 -1.49
CA PRO A 211 2.82 27.62 -0.10
C PRO A 211 4.16 27.01 0.35
N TYR A 212 4.87 26.33 -0.55
CA TYR A 212 6.15 25.68 -0.30
C TYR A 212 7.09 25.80 -1.49
N ASP A 213 8.38 25.61 -1.24
CA ASP A 213 9.38 25.58 -2.30
C ASP A 213 9.38 24.23 -3.01
N VAL A 214 9.44 24.26 -4.33
CA VAL A 214 9.67 23.08 -5.17
C VAL A 214 11.12 22.64 -4.98
N VAL A 215 11.34 21.37 -4.72
CA VAL A 215 12.68 20.81 -4.60
C VAL A 215 13.23 20.53 -5.98
N GLY A 216 14.50 20.86 -6.23
CA GLY A 216 15.12 20.61 -7.53
C GLY A 216 15.05 19.13 -7.92
N GLY A 217 14.55 18.87 -9.11
CA GLY A 217 14.30 17.51 -9.63
C GLY A 217 12.88 17.00 -9.44
N ASP A 218 12.00 17.71 -8.70
CA ASP A 218 10.58 17.38 -8.65
C ASP A 218 9.90 17.77 -9.97
N THR A 219 9.20 16.83 -10.56
CA THR A 219 8.28 17.10 -11.68
C THR A 219 6.93 17.47 -11.09
N MET A 220 6.48 18.68 -11.32
CA MET A 220 5.20 19.16 -10.82
C MET A 220 4.08 18.84 -11.80
N GLN A 221 2.87 18.65 -11.28
CA GLN A 221 1.65 18.50 -12.03
C GLN A 221 0.60 19.45 -11.48
N VAL A 222 -0.15 20.10 -12.37
CA VAL A 222 -1.27 20.99 -12.04
C VAL A 222 -2.53 20.39 -12.64
N VAL A 223 -3.55 20.24 -11.82
CA VAL A 223 -4.84 19.67 -12.20
C VAL A 223 -5.93 20.64 -11.78
N SER A 224 -6.82 21.02 -12.70
CA SER A 224 -7.98 21.85 -12.36
C SER A 224 -8.96 21.09 -11.46
N SER A 225 -9.85 21.79 -10.77
CA SER A 225 -10.92 21.17 -9.98
C SER A 225 -11.82 20.25 -10.81
N ASP A 226 -11.86 20.46 -12.12
CA ASP A 226 -12.67 19.68 -13.07
C ASP A 226 -11.91 18.45 -13.63
N GLY A 227 -10.66 18.22 -13.16
CA GLY A 227 -9.85 17.07 -13.55
C GLY A 227 -9.02 17.26 -14.82
N GLU A 228 -8.92 18.48 -15.34
CA GLU A 228 -8.07 18.79 -16.48
C GLU A 228 -6.60 18.96 -16.05
N ILE A 229 -5.71 18.30 -16.78
CA ILE A 229 -4.26 18.41 -16.54
C ILE A 229 -3.73 19.64 -17.31
N MET A 230 -3.30 20.66 -16.55
CA MET A 230 -2.80 21.91 -17.12
C MET A 230 -1.36 21.76 -17.62
N THR A 231 -1.06 22.41 -18.75
CA THR A 231 0.28 22.40 -19.31
C THR A 231 1.16 23.45 -18.63
N ILE A 232 2.22 22.99 -17.96
CA ILE A 232 3.19 23.83 -17.26
C ILE A 232 4.19 24.39 -18.26
N LYS A 233 4.41 25.71 -18.23
CA LYS A 233 5.41 26.42 -19.02
C LYS A 233 6.76 26.47 -18.30
N THR A 234 6.78 26.91 -17.05
CA THR A 234 7.98 26.95 -16.22
C THR A 234 7.66 26.64 -14.75
N THR A 235 8.64 26.09 -14.05
CA THR A 235 8.57 25.85 -12.60
C THR A 235 9.68 26.67 -11.93
N GLY A 236 9.30 27.61 -11.07
CA GLY A 236 10.19 28.41 -10.22
C GLY A 236 10.37 27.78 -8.84
N THR A 237 10.94 28.55 -7.90
CA THR A 237 11.17 28.05 -6.52
C THR A 237 9.85 27.74 -5.81
N ASN A 238 8.88 28.65 -5.87
CA ASN A 238 7.55 28.47 -5.29
C ASN A 238 6.44 28.92 -6.24
N THR A 239 6.73 28.97 -7.54
CA THR A 239 5.79 29.41 -8.55
C THR A 239 5.75 28.45 -9.72
N ILE A 240 4.57 28.31 -10.33
CA ILE A 240 4.36 27.53 -11.55
C ILE A 240 3.67 28.41 -12.56
N GLU A 241 4.30 28.63 -13.72
CA GLU A 241 3.71 29.34 -14.83
C GLU A 241 3.03 28.38 -15.79
N LEU A 242 1.77 28.65 -16.11
CA LEU A 242 0.97 27.88 -17.07
C LEU A 242 0.97 28.56 -18.44
N TYR A 243 0.66 27.80 -19.48
CA TYR A 243 0.44 28.37 -20.82
C TYR A 243 -0.91 29.08 -20.94
N GLU A 244 -1.88 28.67 -20.13
CA GLU A 244 -3.24 29.19 -20.17
C GLU A 244 -3.49 30.17 -19.04
N GLU A 245 -4.24 31.24 -19.35
CA GLU A 245 -4.66 32.24 -18.38
C GLU A 245 -5.83 31.67 -17.56
N PHE A 246 -5.79 31.85 -16.26
CA PHE A 246 -6.82 31.42 -15.34
C PHE A 246 -7.37 32.58 -14.52
N THR A 247 -8.58 32.39 -14.01
CA THR A 247 -9.33 33.38 -13.23
C THR A 247 -9.34 33.02 -11.74
N ALA A 248 -9.62 33.99 -10.89
CA ALA A 248 -9.69 33.79 -9.45
C ALA A 248 -10.82 32.86 -8.98
N SER A 249 -11.77 32.54 -9.85
CA SER A 249 -12.85 31.58 -9.58
C SER A 249 -12.43 30.12 -9.78
N GLU A 250 -11.35 29.88 -10.51
CA GLU A 250 -10.81 28.56 -10.75
C GLU A 250 -9.96 28.10 -9.58
N SER A 251 -9.94 26.80 -9.34
CA SER A 251 -9.12 26.16 -8.32
C SER A 251 -8.32 25.02 -8.91
N PHE A 252 -7.11 24.84 -8.37
CA PHE A 252 -6.14 23.88 -8.87
C PHE A 252 -5.62 23.01 -7.74
N TYR A 253 -5.39 21.74 -8.05
CA TYR A 253 -4.60 20.83 -7.23
C TYR A 253 -3.21 20.71 -7.83
N VAL A 254 -2.20 21.02 -7.03
CA VAL A 254 -0.80 20.99 -7.45
C VAL A 254 -0.03 20.01 -6.60
N GLY A 255 0.81 19.21 -7.23
CA GLY A 255 1.62 18.22 -6.53
C GLY A 255 2.59 17.50 -7.45
N ILE A 256 3.16 16.41 -6.95
CA ILE A 256 4.09 15.55 -7.66
C ILE A 256 3.32 14.34 -8.18
N PRO A 257 3.34 14.03 -9.48
CA PRO A 257 2.69 12.84 -10.01
C PRO A 257 3.39 11.57 -9.51
N TYR A 258 2.62 10.51 -9.33
CA TYR A 258 3.14 9.17 -9.03
C TYR A 258 2.38 8.12 -9.82
N THR A 259 2.95 6.93 -9.94
CA THR A 259 2.30 5.81 -10.60
C THR A 259 1.84 4.79 -9.57
N MET A 260 0.54 4.55 -9.52
CA MET A 260 -0.01 3.38 -8.83
C MET A 260 0.31 2.15 -9.67
N ARG A 261 0.84 1.10 -9.04
CA ARG A 261 1.17 -0.16 -9.69
C ARG A 261 0.69 -1.32 -8.84
N TYR A 262 -0.12 -2.16 -9.45
CA TYR A 262 -0.59 -3.39 -8.86
C TYR A 262 -0.25 -4.57 -9.79
N GLN A 263 0.66 -5.44 -9.35
CA GLN A 263 1.02 -6.64 -10.09
C GLN A 263 0.18 -7.82 -9.57
N LEU A 264 -0.51 -8.48 -10.48
CA LEU A 264 -1.27 -9.68 -10.15
C LEU A 264 -0.34 -10.84 -9.82
N SER A 265 -0.75 -11.65 -8.84
CA SER A 265 -0.14 -12.94 -8.62
C SER A 265 -0.50 -13.89 -9.77
N GLU A 266 0.35 -14.88 -10.02
CA GLU A 266 0.06 -15.94 -10.99
C GLU A 266 -1.24 -16.67 -10.60
N PRO A 267 -2.25 -16.73 -11.49
CA PRO A 267 -3.46 -17.49 -11.25
C PRO A 267 -3.16 -19.00 -11.23
N VAL A 268 -3.43 -19.66 -10.12
CA VAL A 268 -3.22 -21.08 -9.94
C VAL A 268 -4.53 -21.79 -9.64
N LEU A 269 -4.69 -23.00 -10.19
CA LEU A 269 -5.81 -23.85 -9.84
C LEU A 269 -5.53 -24.59 -8.55
N LYS A 270 -6.52 -24.60 -7.66
CA LYS A 270 -6.44 -25.29 -6.37
C LYS A 270 -7.57 -26.31 -6.25
N ARG A 271 -7.31 -27.44 -5.65
CA ARG A 271 -8.34 -28.41 -5.26
C ARG A 271 -8.42 -28.54 -3.73
N PRO A 272 -9.60 -28.76 -3.17
CA PRO A 272 -9.73 -29.02 -1.74
C PRO A 272 -9.07 -30.33 -1.37
N LYS A 273 -8.41 -30.37 -0.21
CA LYS A 273 -7.88 -31.61 0.39
C LYS A 273 -8.94 -32.27 1.30
N PRO A 274 -8.98 -33.59 1.40
CA PRO A 274 -9.88 -34.28 2.32
C PRO A 274 -9.67 -33.92 3.80
N GLU A 275 -8.43 -33.58 4.16
CA GLU A 275 -8.00 -33.18 5.50
C GLU A 275 -8.22 -31.72 5.83
N GLY A 276 -8.82 -30.95 4.91
CA GLY A 276 -8.98 -29.49 4.97
C GLY A 276 -7.85 -28.73 4.27
N GLY A 277 -8.18 -27.50 3.84
CA GLY A 277 -7.26 -26.65 3.07
C GLY A 277 -7.30 -26.95 1.56
N TYR A 278 -6.37 -26.34 0.84
CA TYR A 278 -6.28 -26.44 -0.62
C TYR A 278 -4.87 -26.83 -1.04
N GLU A 279 -4.75 -27.62 -2.11
CA GLU A 279 -3.47 -27.88 -2.77
C GLU A 279 -3.47 -27.36 -4.21
N MET A 280 -2.32 -26.87 -4.65
CA MET A 280 -2.13 -26.43 -6.03
C MET A 280 -2.07 -27.61 -6.98
N ILE A 281 -2.77 -27.52 -8.11
CA ILE A 281 -2.71 -28.52 -9.18
C ILE A 281 -1.54 -28.13 -10.09
N ALA A 282 -0.37 -28.74 -9.86
CA ALA A 282 0.84 -28.47 -10.65
C ALA A 282 0.89 -29.24 -11.99
N ALA A 283 0.10 -30.29 -12.18
CA ALA A 283 0.19 -31.20 -13.30
C ALA A 283 -0.71 -30.82 -14.48
N GLY A 284 -0.64 -29.58 -14.95
CA GLY A 284 -1.47 -29.17 -16.09
C GLY A 284 -0.97 -27.88 -16.75
N ARG A 285 -1.56 -27.57 -17.90
CA ARG A 285 -1.39 -26.24 -18.52
C ARG A 285 -2.61 -25.40 -18.20
N HIS A 286 -2.36 -24.23 -17.66
CA HIS A 286 -3.38 -23.24 -17.34
C HIS A 286 -3.21 -22.06 -18.31
N GLN A 287 -4.04 -21.99 -19.34
CA GLN A 287 -3.99 -20.94 -20.34
C GLN A 287 -5.06 -19.90 -20.07
N LEU A 288 -4.63 -18.69 -19.75
CA LEU A 288 -5.49 -17.52 -19.61
C LEU A 288 -5.94 -17.08 -21.03
N ARG A 289 -7.23 -16.82 -21.20
CA ARG A 289 -7.82 -16.31 -22.44
C ARG A 289 -8.14 -14.84 -22.33
N TYR A 290 -8.99 -14.52 -21.39
CA TYR A 290 -9.43 -13.16 -21.12
C TYR A 290 -9.38 -12.90 -19.63
N MET A 291 -9.19 -11.64 -19.29
CA MET A 291 -9.42 -11.16 -17.92
C MET A 291 -10.36 -9.97 -17.97
N THR A 292 -11.11 -9.78 -16.87
CA THR A 292 -12.07 -8.70 -16.72
C THR A 292 -11.78 -7.99 -15.40
N VAL A 293 -11.54 -6.70 -15.46
CA VAL A 293 -11.41 -5.83 -14.29
C VAL A 293 -12.76 -5.20 -14.03
N VAL A 294 -13.31 -5.44 -12.85
CA VAL A 294 -14.52 -4.76 -12.36
C VAL A 294 -14.08 -3.52 -11.58
N TYR A 295 -14.58 -2.37 -11.96
CA TYR A 295 -14.17 -1.08 -11.39
C TYR A 295 -15.39 -0.23 -11.02
N ASP A 296 -15.19 0.68 -10.06
CA ASP A 296 -16.19 1.62 -9.59
C ASP A 296 -15.59 3.03 -9.51
N ASN A 297 -16.37 4.03 -9.93
CA ASN A 297 -15.97 5.45 -9.88
C ASN A 297 -14.52 5.67 -10.38
N THR A 298 -14.21 5.12 -11.55
CA THR A 298 -12.86 5.07 -12.13
C THR A 298 -12.80 5.88 -13.41
N ALA A 299 -11.78 6.72 -13.53
CA ALA A 299 -11.57 7.55 -14.72
C ALA A 299 -10.45 7.03 -15.63
N HIS A 300 -9.39 6.44 -15.05
CA HIS A 300 -8.25 5.96 -15.83
C HIS A 300 -7.52 4.80 -15.16
N PHE A 301 -7.08 3.84 -15.95
CA PHE A 301 -6.02 2.88 -15.65
C PHE A 301 -5.49 2.26 -16.95
N THR A 302 -4.33 1.66 -16.89
CA THR A 302 -3.74 0.90 -17.98
C THR A 302 -3.43 -0.51 -17.52
N ILE A 303 -3.87 -1.50 -18.26
CA ILE A 303 -3.46 -2.89 -18.05
C ILE A 303 -2.24 -3.16 -18.92
N LYS A 304 -1.17 -3.63 -18.29
CA LYS A 304 0.06 -4.02 -18.98
C LYS A 304 0.25 -5.52 -18.87
N VAL A 305 0.27 -6.17 -20.01
CA VAL A 305 0.44 -7.62 -20.16
C VAL A 305 1.81 -7.87 -20.75
N THR A 306 2.73 -8.41 -19.96
CA THR A 306 4.12 -8.65 -20.36
C THR A 306 4.37 -10.17 -20.44
N PRO A 307 4.66 -10.73 -21.61
CA PRO A 307 5.11 -12.11 -21.72
C PRO A 307 6.44 -12.29 -20.97
N GLU A 308 6.56 -13.37 -20.20
CA GLU A 308 7.79 -13.72 -19.50
C GLU A 308 8.13 -15.18 -19.75
N VAL A 309 9.29 -15.44 -20.34
CA VAL A 309 9.77 -16.79 -20.64
C VAL A 309 11.16 -16.99 -20.05
N GLY A 310 11.26 -17.92 -19.10
CA GLY A 310 12.54 -18.23 -18.46
C GLY A 310 13.16 -17.07 -17.69
N GLY A 311 12.34 -16.17 -17.13
CA GLY A 311 12.80 -14.98 -16.39
C GLY A 311 13.19 -13.80 -17.30
N VAL A 312 12.92 -13.87 -18.61
CA VAL A 312 13.15 -12.78 -19.56
C VAL A 312 11.81 -12.19 -19.97
N GLU A 313 11.64 -10.91 -19.71
CA GLU A 313 10.45 -10.16 -20.12
C GLU A 313 10.49 -9.87 -21.62
N GLY A 314 9.38 -10.14 -22.31
CA GLY A 314 9.14 -9.77 -23.70
C GLY A 314 8.57 -8.36 -23.84
N THR A 315 8.14 -8.03 -25.06
CA THR A 315 7.50 -6.73 -25.33
C THR A 315 6.11 -6.70 -24.70
N PRO A 316 5.80 -5.73 -23.81
CA PRO A 316 4.50 -5.62 -23.19
C PRO A 316 3.43 -5.17 -24.19
N ILE A 317 2.20 -5.62 -23.94
CA ILE A 317 0.99 -5.12 -24.61
C ILE A 317 0.22 -4.31 -23.58
N GLU A 318 -0.18 -3.10 -23.95
CA GLU A 318 -0.89 -2.19 -23.07
C GLU A 318 -2.34 -2.01 -23.53
N TYR A 319 -3.27 -2.06 -22.58
CA TYR A 319 -4.69 -1.85 -22.79
C TYR A 319 -5.13 -0.67 -21.89
N PRO A 320 -5.10 0.57 -22.44
CA PRO A 320 -5.53 1.73 -21.67
C PRO A 320 -7.06 1.75 -21.56
N PHE A 321 -7.55 2.00 -20.35
CA PHE A 321 -8.93 2.34 -20.06
C PHE A 321 -9.03 3.83 -19.76
N SER A 322 -10.01 4.49 -20.35
CA SER A 322 -10.38 5.86 -20.03
C SER A 322 -11.90 5.96 -19.96
N GLY A 323 -12.41 6.54 -18.88
CA GLY A 323 -13.84 6.80 -18.69
C GLY A 323 -14.47 7.75 -19.71
N ARG A 324 -13.69 8.30 -20.63
CA ARG A 324 -14.16 9.15 -21.74
C ARG A 324 -14.86 8.33 -22.79
N PHE A 325 -16.14 8.08 -22.59
CA PHE A 325 -17.00 7.56 -23.65
C PHE A 325 -17.54 8.71 -24.50
N LEU A 326 -17.56 8.53 -25.81
CA LEU A 326 -18.18 9.45 -26.77
C LEU A 326 -19.73 9.53 -26.64
N ASN A 327 -20.29 9.28 -25.44
CA ASN A 327 -21.72 9.22 -25.26
C ASN A 327 -22.22 10.15 -24.13
N ALA A 328 -23.42 10.63 -24.29
CA ALA A 328 -24.20 11.57 -23.52
C ALA A 328 -23.82 11.72 -22.03
N GLY A 329 -23.23 12.85 -21.66
CA GLY A 329 -22.85 13.20 -20.29
C GLY A 329 -21.43 13.73 -20.13
N ALA A 330 -20.56 13.56 -21.13
CA ALA A 330 -19.24 14.18 -21.13
C ALA A 330 -19.37 15.66 -21.53
N TYR A 331 -19.41 16.53 -20.55
CA TYR A 331 -19.26 17.97 -20.76
C TYR A 331 -17.77 18.27 -20.89
N LEU A 332 -17.42 19.23 -21.77
CA LEU A 332 -16.07 19.80 -21.83
C LEU A 332 -15.70 20.32 -20.42
N GLY A 333 -14.57 19.85 -19.90
CA GLY A 333 -14.10 20.25 -18.58
C GLY A 333 -14.48 19.33 -17.42
N ASN A 334 -15.24 18.28 -17.63
CA ASN A 334 -15.55 17.29 -16.57
C ASN A 334 -14.94 15.92 -16.91
N THR A 335 -14.18 15.34 -16.00
CA THR A 335 -13.63 13.99 -16.19
C THR A 335 -14.66 12.98 -15.73
N PRO A 336 -15.26 12.20 -16.65
CA PRO A 336 -16.24 11.21 -16.28
C PRO A 336 -15.57 10.04 -15.57
N ALA A 337 -15.94 9.81 -14.32
CA ALA A 337 -15.69 8.55 -13.65
C ALA A 337 -16.81 7.56 -13.99
N ALA A 338 -16.46 6.34 -14.31
CA ALA A 338 -17.39 5.30 -14.73
C ALA A 338 -17.37 4.10 -13.76
N THR A 339 -18.46 3.36 -13.72
CA THR A 339 -18.57 2.08 -13.02
C THR A 339 -18.92 1.02 -14.06
N GLY A 340 -18.24 -0.11 -14.03
CA GLY A 340 -18.45 -1.18 -14.99
C GLY A 340 -17.38 -2.25 -14.98
N ASP A 341 -17.20 -2.88 -16.12
CA ASP A 341 -16.21 -3.90 -16.36
C ASP A 341 -15.38 -3.62 -17.61
N PHE A 342 -14.09 -3.96 -17.55
CA PHE A 342 -13.15 -3.82 -18.66
C PHE A 342 -12.49 -5.17 -18.96
N ARG A 343 -12.87 -5.75 -20.11
CA ARG A 343 -12.36 -7.06 -20.55
C ARG A 343 -11.23 -6.88 -21.53
N PHE A 344 -10.13 -7.62 -21.31
CA PHE A 344 -8.95 -7.60 -22.18
C PHE A 344 -8.44 -9.02 -22.47
N PRO A 345 -7.84 -9.26 -23.64
CA PRO A 345 -7.27 -10.54 -24.01
C PRO A 345 -5.88 -10.75 -23.39
N VAL A 346 -5.58 -11.98 -23.01
CA VAL A 346 -4.28 -12.39 -22.46
C VAL A 346 -3.61 -13.43 -23.34
N PHE A 347 -4.32 -14.50 -23.71
CA PHE A 347 -3.89 -15.58 -24.60
C PHE A 347 -2.50 -16.16 -24.30
N SER A 348 -2.16 -16.33 -23.04
CA SER A 348 -0.87 -16.87 -22.59
C SER A 348 -1.04 -17.90 -21.49
N GLN A 349 0.02 -18.66 -21.22
CA GLN A 349 0.06 -19.53 -20.04
C GLN A 349 0.21 -18.67 -18.77
N SER A 350 -0.42 -19.10 -17.67
CA SER A 350 -0.40 -18.36 -16.41
C SER A 350 0.99 -18.18 -15.80
N ASP A 351 1.89 -19.14 -16.06
CA ASP A 351 3.28 -19.18 -15.58
C ASP A 351 4.28 -18.41 -16.47
N SER A 352 3.82 -17.89 -17.60
CA SER A 352 4.66 -17.25 -18.61
C SER A 352 4.23 -15.82 -18.92
N ILE A 353 3.59 -15.18 -17.93
CA ILE A 353 3.02 -13.85 -18.11
C ILE A 353 3.02 -13.06 -16.81
N LYS A 354 3.28 -11.77 -16.93
CA LYS A 354 3.15 -10.78 -15.87
C LYS A 354 2.05 -9.80 -16.25
N ILE A 355 1.10 -9.60 -15.36
CA ILE A 355 -0.03 -8.70 -15.57
C ILE A 355 0.01 -7.62 -14.50
N GLU A 356 -0.02 -6.37 -14.93
CA GLU A 356 0.05 -5.20 -14.07
C GLU A 356 -1.10 -4.25 -14.38
N ILE A 357 -1.65 -3.65 -13.33
CA ILE A 357 -2.57 -2.52 -13.42
C ILE A 357 -1.79 -1.29 -13.01
N LEU A 358 -1.77 -0.30 -13.87
CA LEU A 358 -1.05 0.95 -13.69
C LEU A 358 -2.02 2.13 -13.74
N ASN A 359 -1.78 3.12 -12.91
CA ASN A 359 -2.38 4.44 -13.07
C ASN A 359 -1.31 5.49 -12.80
N ASP A 360 -0.92 6.20 -13.82
CA ASP A 360 0.04 7.31 -13.82
C ASP A 360 -0.63 8.68 -13.93
N SER A 361 -1.96 8.69 -13.95
CA SER A 361 -2.77 9.90 -14.00
C SER A 361 -3.18 10.37 -12.61
N PRO A 362 -3.50 11.65 -12.42
CA PRO A 362 -4.03 12.17 -11.15
C PRO A 362 -5.50 11.79 -10.91
N LEU A 363 -6.09 11.01 -11.81
CA LEU A 363 -7.49 10.62 -11.79
C LEU A 363 -7.71 9.31 -11.04
N PRO A 364 -8.90 9.05 -10.50
CA PRO A 364 -9.16 7.89 -9.67
C PRO A 364 -9.14 6.58 -10.45
N SER A 365 -8.66 5.54 -9.80
CA SER A 365 -8.85 4.15 -10.21
C SER A 365 -9.19 3.29 -8.99
N ASN A 366 -10.42 2.80 -8.94
CA ASN A 366 -10.94 1.97 -7.86
C ASN A 366 -11.31 0.60 -8.44
N ILE A 367 -10.44 -0.38 -8.21
CA ILE A 367 -10.58 -1.74 -8.69
C ILE A 367 -11.28 -2.59 -7.62
N GLN A 368 -12.44 -3.12 -7.97
CA GLN A 368 -13.26 -3.93 -7.07
C GLN A 368 -12.86 -5.40 -7.08
N SER A 369 -12.75 -5.96 -8.29
CA SER A 369 -12.34 -7.35 -8.47
C SER A 369 -11.72 -7.58 -9.84
N ILE A 370 -11.05 -8.72 -9.97
CA ILE A 370 -10.48 -9.18 -11.24
C ILE A 370 -10.91 -10.61 -11.45
N GLU A 371 -11.55 -10.86 -12.58
CA GLU A 371 -11.98 -12.18 -13.01
C GLU A 371 -11.12 -12.67 -14.17
N PHE A 372 -11.00 -13.98 -14.34
CA PHE A 372 -10.28 -14.54 -15.47
C PHE A 372 -11.01 -15.75 -16.07
N GLU A 373 -10.92 -15.85 -17.39
CA GLU A 373 -11.35 -16.98 -18.17
C GLU A 373 -10.10 -17.79 -18.62
N ALA A 374 -10.09 -19.07 -18.29
CA ALA A 374 -8.93 -19.91 -18.59
C ALA A 374 -9.33 -21.28 -19.12
N LEU A 375 -8.45 -21.87 -19.93
CA LEU A 375 -8.51 -23.28 -20.30
C LEU A 375 -7.49 -24.06 -19.49
N TYR A 376 -7.96 -25.10 -18.85
CA TYR A 376 -7.12 -26.06 -18.14
C TYR A 376 -7.04 -27.36 -18.94
N SER A 377 -5.82 -27.83 -19.20
CA SER A 377 -5.58 -29.13 -19.82
C SER A 377 -4.61 -29.94 -18.97
N VAL A 378 -5.04 -31.15 -18.59
CA VAL A 378 -4.17 -32.09 -17.87
C VAL A 378 -3.12 -32.62 -18.87
N ARG A 379 -1.83 -32.57 -18.50
CA ARG A 379 -0.80 -33.31 -19.24
C ARG A 379 -1.12 -34.80 -19.11
N SER A 380 -1.29 -35.47 -20.24
CA SER A 380 -1.34 -36.95 -20.24
C SER A 380 -0.03 -37.45 -19.62
N GLN A 381 -0.11 -38.18 -18.51
CA GLN A 381 1.05 -38.90 -18.00
C GLN A 381 1.52 -39.85 -19.10
N PRO A 382 2.83 -39.90 -19.44
CA PRO A 382 3.32 -40.97 -20.28
C PRO A 382 3.00 -42.29 -19.56
N ARG A 383 2.20 -43.13 -20.21
CA ARG A 383 2.02 -44.48 -19.76
C ARG A 383 3.37 -45.16 -19.97
N TYR A 384 4.12 -45.36 -18.87
CA TYR A 384 5.18 -46.33 -18.89
C TYR A 384 4.51 -47.71 -18.93
N SER A 385 4.55 -48.35 -20.11
CA SER A 385 4.23 -49.77 -20.31
C SER A 385 5.43 -50.60 -19.89
#